data_25f3d9ca190cf6b42be6a9f873c75ed1
#
_entry.id   25f3d9ca190cf6b42be6a9f873c75ed1
#
_cell.length_a   1.000
_cell.length_b   1.000
_cell.length_c   1.000
_cell.angle_alpha   90.00
_cell.angle_beta   90.00
_cell.angle_gamma   90.00
#
_symmetry.space_group_name_H-M   'P 1'
#
loop_
_entity.id
_entity.type
_entity.pdbx_description
1 polymer ?
#
loop_
_entity_poly.entity_id
_entity_poly.type
_entity_poly.pdbx_seq_one_letter_code
_entity_poly.pdbx_strand_id
1 'polypeptide(L)'
;MKNIYNFLAIGLLSVFAASCSSDDEASIIPADITNLRAESTPGRIVLRWDTPADASTIEYIQVNYYDHRSKMDSKRLASIYADSIEIPDTRKRYGAYDFVVKTVSPSGAFGEEHEISYTSEAAQKTWKNPSQYPLAASMFSSNAPEQTEGPISSLVDYDNASSFFHTAWSQSIPGPHTMTISFPETIDKAFYFWYSPRGNANNKPTNFDLMGSMTGNDGDWFLIKNFTKEADDLPTTSTGTYTSPVLYGDETPFKYLKMVVNATNNGTVFWTMGKFKFYTYEATDPEIPAQDGVEE
;
A
#
# COMPACT_ATOMS: atom_id res chain seq x y z
N MET A 1 71.39 36.92 9.76
CA MET A 1 71.69 38.04 8.89
C MET A 1 70.37 38.58 8.39
N LYS A 2 69.85 39.70 9.02
CA LYS A 2 69.80 41.10 8.52
C LYS A 2 69.06 41.17 7.14
N ASN A 3 68.00 41.87 6.95
CA ASN A 3 67.60 43.26 7.23
C ASN A 3 66.10 43.47 7.03
N ILE A 4 65.39 44.00 7.86
CA ILE A 4 64.68 45.26 8.10
C ILE A 4 64.68 46.20 6.88
N TYR A 5 63.52 46.60 6.39
CA TYR A 5 63.18 47.95 5.91
C TYR A 5 61.70 48.25 6.23
N ASN A 6 61.58 49.29 7.10
CA ASN A 6 60.40 50.06 7.33
C ASN A 6 60.17 50.98 6.13
N PHE A 7 58.93 51.15 5.69
CA PHE A 7 58.47 52.37 5.05
C PHE A 7 57.12 52.81 5.57
N LEU A 8 57.18 53.91 6.24
CA LEU A 8 56.08 54.72 6.75
C LEU A 8 55.55 55.56 5.56
N ALA A 9 54.25 55.51 5.29
CA ALA A 9 53.59 56.51 4.46
C ALA A 9 52.24 56.90 5.07
N ILE A 10 52.20 58.09 5.55
CA ILE A 10 51.08 58.88 6.01
C ILE A 10 50.25 59.31 4.80
N GLY A 11 48.92 59.21 4.88
CA GLY A 11 48.13 59.95 3.89
C GLY A 11 46.63 59.71 3.91
N LEU A 12 45.94 60.61 4.50
CA LEU A 12 44.58 61.10 4.30
C LEU A 12 43.40 60.22 4.80
N LEU A 13 42.93 60.64 5.94
CA LEU A 13 41.55 60.43 6.43
C LEU A 13 40.58 61.22 5.55
N SER A 14 39.81 60.56 4.70
CA SER A 14 38.59 61.13 4.13
C SER A 14 37.42 60.42 4.83
N VAL A 15 36.83 61.08 5.81
CA VAL A 15 35.56 60.71 6.44
C VAL A 15 34.47 60.96 5.41
N PHE A 16 34.07 59.93 4.70
CA PHE A 16 32.74 59.89 4.09
C PHE A 16 31.76 59.41 5.17
N ALA A 17 31.09 60.37 5.80
CA ALA A 17 29.84 60.09 6.50
C ALA A 17 28.82 59.79 5.43
N ALA A 18 28.72 58.47 5.05
CA ALA A 18 27.53 57.93 4.44
C ALA A 18 26.49 57.84 5.56
N SER A 19 25.63 58.82 5.63
CA SER A 19 24.36 58.71 6.34
C SER A 19 23.55 57.64 5.60
N CYS A 20 23.66 56.39 6.02
CA CYS A 20 22.58 55.43 5.84
C CYS A 20 21.47 55.87 6.79
N SER A 21 20.49 56.59 6.25
CA SER A 21 19.17 56.61 6.85
C SER A 21 18.68 55.15 6.75
N SER A 22 18.84 54.37 7.80
CA SER A 22 18.02 53.23 8.00
C SER A 22 16.63 53.79 8.24
N ASP A 23 15.81 53.80 7.20
CA ASP A 23 14.39 53.77 7.39
C ASP A 23 14.16 52.43 8.10
N ASP A 24 14.06 52.45 9.42
CA ASP A 24 13.48 51.38 10.21
C ASP A 24 12.01 51.31 9.79
N GLU A 25 11.74 50.62 8.65
CA GLU A 25 10.39 50.16 8.35
C GLU A 25 9.99 49.31 9.54
N ALA A 26 9.05 49.76 10.31
CA ALA A 26 8.51 49.04 11.46
C ALA A 26 8.13 47.63 10.97
N SER A 27 8.85 46.63 11.44
CA SER A 27 8.62 45.24 11.08
C SER A 27 7.16 44.90 11.40
N ILE A 28 6.35 44.72 10.37
CA ILE A 28 4.93 44.36 10.55
C ILE A 28 4.88 42.92 11.02
N ILE A 29 4.41 42.72 12.25
CA ILE A 29 4.11 41.37 12.76
C ILE A 29 2.91 40.84 11.98
N PRO A 30 3.03 39.71 11.30
CA PRO A 30 1.91 39.13 10.54
C PRO A 30 0.80 38.64 11.44
N ALA A 31 -0.43 38.64 10.94
CA ALA A 31 -1.57 38.00 11.61
C ALA A 31 -1.32 36.49 11.74
N ASP A 32 -1.83 35.89 12.81
CA ASP A 32 -1.60 34.49 13.11
C ASP A 32 -2.71 33.58 12.60
N ILE A 33 -2.34 32.32 12.36
CA ILE A 33 -3.30 31.24 12.17
C ILE A 33 -3.99 30.89 13.50
N THR A 34 -5.14 30.22 13.43
CA THR A 34 -5.81 29.72 14.61
C THR A 34 -6.24 28.26 14.39
N ASN A 35 -6.65 27.58 15.47
CA ASN A 35 -7.19 26.20 15.42
C ASN A 35 -6.26 25.22 14.69
N LEU A 36 -4.94 25.26 14.94
CA LEU A 36 -4.00 24.31 14.41
C LEU A 36 -4.40 22.89 14.88
N ARG A 37 -4.57 21.98 13.93
CA ARG A 37 -4.95 20.58 14.13
C ARG A 37 -4.22 19.70 13.16
N ALA A 38 -4.11 18.40 13.47
CA ALA A 38 -3.48 17.43 12.61
C ALA A 38 -4.39 16.21 12.42
N GLU A 39 -4.31 15.61 11.25
CA GLU A 39 -4.90 14.31 10.90
C GLU A 39 -3.87 13.48 10.15
N SER A 40 -4.08 12.16 10.09
CA SER A 40 -3.18 11.28 9.36
C SER A 40 -3.95 10.40 8.37
N THR A 41 -3.25 10.06 7.31
CA THR A 41 -3.55 8.95 6.42
C THR A 41 -2.30 8.09 6.30
N PRO A 42 -2.37 6.86 5.76
CA PRO A 42 -1.21 5.98 5.68
C PRO A 42 0.03 6.64 5.08
N GLY A 43 1.09 6.80 5.90
CA GLY A 43 2.36 7.40 5.51
C GLY A 43 2.37 8.91 5.32
N ARG A 44 1.36 9.64 5.83
CA ARG A 44 1.22 11.09 5.68
C ARG A 44 0.59 11.71 6.91
N ILE A 45 0.99 12.95 7.22
CA ILE A 45 0.34 13.82 8.20
C ILE A 45 -0.15 15.06 7.46
N VAL A 46 -1.38 15.48 7.72
CA VAL A 46 -1.97 16.71 7.20
C VAL A 46 -2.17 17.66 8.37
N LEU A 47 -1.49 18.80 8.32
CA LEU A 47 -1.74 19.90 9.24
C LEU A 47 -2.83 20.79 8.67
N ARG A 48 -3.77 21.22 9.51
CA ARG A 48 -4.84 22.15 9.15
C ARG A 48 -4.91 23.28 10.14
N TRP A 49 -5.31 24.44 9.66
CA TRP A 49 -5.51 25.65 10.47
C TRP A 49 -6.64 26.48 9.89
N ASP A 50 -7.07 27.46 10.66
CA ASP A 50 -7.95 28.50 10.16
C ASP A 50 -7.09 29.73 9.82
N THR A 51 -7.20 30.20 8.58
CA THR A 51 -6.52 31.41 8.11
C THR A 51 -7.17 32.67 8.70
N PRO A 52 -6.39 33.71 9.06
CA PRO A 52 -6.99 34.96 9.56
C PRO A 52 -7.82 35.63 8.46
N ALA A 53 -8.89 36.33 8.88
CA ALA A 53 -9.79 37.04 7.96
C ALA A 53 -9.05 38.13 7.14
N ASP A 54 -8.01 38.73 7.72
CA ASP A 54 -7.09 39.64 7.03
C ASP A 54 -5.70 39.00 6.96
N ALA A 55 -5.36 38.48 5.79
CA ALA A 55 -4.06 37.90 5.51
C ALA A 55 -3.09 38.88 4.81
N SER A 56 -3.43 40.16 4.71
CA SER A 56 -2.63 41.17 4.00
C SER A 56 -1.23 41.38 4.58
N THR A 57 -1.02 41.01 5.83
CA THR A 57 0.27 41.06 6.52
C THR A 57 1.11 39.80 6.39
N ILE A 58 0.58 38.75 5.76
CA ILE A 58 1.22 37.45 5.62
C ILE A 58 1.73 37.27 4.19
N GLU A 59 2.95 36.81 4.01
CA GLU A 59 3.49 36.36 2.73
C GLU A 59 3.32 34.87 2.52
N TYR A 60 3.63 34.06 3.56
CA TYR A 60 3.45 32.61 3.57
C TYR A 60 3.33 32.09 4.99
N ILE A 61 2.90 30.82 5.10
CA ILE A 61 2.88 30.06 6.35
C ILE A 61 4.04 29.06 6.29
N GLN A 62 4.88 29.05 7.34
CA GLN A 62 6.04 28.18 7.46
C GLN A 62 5.76 27.06 8.46
N VAL A 63 6.07 25.83 8.06
CA VAL A 63 6.03 24.63 8.90
C VAL A 63 7.44 24.08 9.04
N ASN A 64 7.94 24.00 10.27
CA ASN A 64 9.21 23.36 10.59
C ASN A 64 8.96 22.05 11.32
N TYR A 65 9.74 21.03 11.02
CA TYR A 65 9.72 19.74 11.69
C TYR A 65 11.01 18.98 11.46
N TYR A 66 11.29 17.98 12.29
CA TYR A 66 12.39 17.06 12.05
C TYR A 66 11.92 15.92 11.15
N ASP A 67 12.54 15.77 9.98
CA ASP A 67 12.27 14.62 9.10
C ASP A 67 13.12 13.43 9.52
N HIS A 68 12.47 12.43 10.12
CA HIS A 68 13.12 11.24 10.64
C HIS A 68 13.75 10.36 9.54
N ARG A 69 13.23 10.42 8.30
CA ARG A 69 13.80 9.65 7.18
C ARG A 69 15.10 10.25 6.70
N SER A 70 15.13 11.54 6.45
CA SER A 70 16.35 12.23 6.02
C SER A 70 17.30 12.58 7.17
N LYS A 71 16.84 12.39 8.42
CA LYS A 71 17.57 12.77 9.65
C LYS A 71 17.96 14.23 9.70
N MET A 72 17.10 15.12 9.21
CA MET A 72 17.37 16.56 9.09
C MET A 72 16.16 17.39 9.49
N ASP A 73 16.43 18.62 9.95
CA ASP A 73 15.41 19.65 10.09
C ASP A 73 14.87 20.02 8.69
N SER A 74 13.56 20.02 8.58
CA SER A 74 12.84 20.26 7.34
C SER A 74 11.91 21.45 7.47
N LYS A 75 11.76 22.17 6.35
CA LYS A 75 10.88 23.33 6.23
C LYS A 75 9.92 23.14 5.05
N ARG A 76 8.65 23.41 5.28
CA ARG A 76 7.62 23.48 4.26
C ARG A 76 6.97 24.85 4.28
N LEU A 77 6.55 25.31 3.11
CA LEU A 77 5.87 26.59 2.96
C LEU A 77 4.49 26.35 2.38
N ALA A 78 3.49 27.01 2.94
CA ALA A 78 2.13 27.03 2.43
C ALA A 78 1.74 28.45 2.03
N SER A 79 0.88 28.55 1.01
CA SER A 79 0.28 29.83 0.60
C SER A 79 -0.62 30.39 1.69
N ILE A 80 -0.75 31.70 1.74
CA ILE A 80 -1.71 32.41 2.60
C ILE A 80 -3.16 32.02 2.36
N TYR A 81 -3.47 31.42 1.20
CA TYR A 81 -4.81 30.93 0.82
C TYR A 81 -5.02 29.46 1.17
N ALA A 82 -3.99 28.78 1.68
CA ALA A 82 -4.08 27.40 2.10
C ALA A 82 -4.52 27.31 3.55
N ASP A 83 -5.46 26.41 3.82
CA ASP A 83 -5.91 26.04 5.15
C ASP A 83 -5.25 24.74 5.65
N SER A 84 -4.33 24.20 4.87
CA SER A 84 -3.69 22.93 5.16
C SER A 84 -2.38 22.73 4.40
N ILE A 85 -1.57 21.80 4.90
CA ILE A 85 -0.37 21.29 4.23
C ILE A 85 -0.20 19.80 4.50
N GLU A 86 0.16 19.05 3.47
CA GLU A 86 0.49 17.63 3.59
C GLU A 86 2.00 17.45 3.82
N ILE A 87 2.34 16.65 4.81
CA ILE A 87 3.69 16.19 5.10
C ILE A 87 3.76 14.71 4.66
N PRO A 88 4.25 14.43 3.47
CA PRO A 88 4.35 13.07 2.93
C PRO A 88 5.51 12.31 3.55
N ASP A 89 5.56 11.02 3.26
CA ASP A 89 6.67 10.14 3.64
C ASP A 89 6.91 10.00 5.14
N THR A 90 5.90 10.29 5.95
CA THR A 90 5.95 10.02 7.38
C THR A 90 5.79 8.52 7.66
N ARG A 91 6.28 8.04 8.81
CA ARG A 91 6.23 6.63 9.22
C ARG A 91 5.75 6.54 10.66
N LYS A 92 4.86 5.60 10.92
CA LYS A 92 4.38 5.32 12.29
C LYS A 92 5.51 4.87 13.21
N ARG A 93 6.48 4.13 12.69
CA ARG A 93 7.61 3.59 13.46
C ARG A 93 8.48 4.66 14.14
N TYR A 94 8.47 5.89 13.65
CA TYR A 94 9.23 6.99 14.25
C TYR A 94 8.51 7.65 15.44
N GLY A 95 7.26 7.28 15.70
CA GLY A 95 6.46 7.90 16.76
C GLY A 95 5.89 9.25 16.35
N ALA A 96 5.85 10.17 17.30
CA ALA A 96 5.32 11.50 17.08
C ALA A 96 6.30 12.38 16.29
N TYR A 97 5.74 13.17 15.38
CA TYR A 97 6.40 14.27 14.70
C TYR A 97 5.98 15.58 15.37
N ASP A 98 6.95 16.39 15.74
CA ASP A 98 6.71 17.70 16.34
C ASP A 98 6.81 18.79 15.25
N PHE A 99 5.74 19.55 15.12
CA PHE A 99 5.63 20.62 14.12
C PHE A 99 5.55 21.98 14.81
N VAL A 100 6.29 22.94 14.24
CA VAL A 100 6.18 24.36 14.60
C VAL A 100 5.67 25.11 13.36
N VAL A 101 4.49 25.72 13.49
CA VAL A 101 3.81 26.44 12.42
C VAL A 101 3.76 27.92 12.77
N LYS A 102 4.16 28.78 11.85
CA LYS A 102 4.12 30.24 12.03
C LYS A 102 3.87 30.96 10.71
N THR A 103 3.30 32.14 10.79
CA THR A 103 3.15 33.08 9.68
C THR A 103 4.43 33.86 9.46
N VAL A 104 4.66 34.28 8.23
CA VAL A 104 5.84 35.14 7.84
C VAL A 104 5.33 36.31 7.03
N SER A 105 5.77 37.53 7.40
CA SER A 105 5.42 38.75 6.67
C SER A 105 6.31 38.97 5.46
N PRO A 106 5.95 39.87 4.52
CA PRO A 106 6.82 40.30 3.42
C PRO A 106 8.18 40.90 3.86
N SER A 107 8.24 41.45 5.07
CA SER A 107 9.50 41.94 5.64
C SER A 107 10.34 40.86 6.33
N GLY A 108 9.85 39.61 6.36
CA GLY A 108 10.50 38.48 7.02
C GLY A 108 10.28 38.39 8.53
N ALA A 109 9.38 39.21 9.11
CA ALA A 109 8.99 39.06 10.49
C ALA A 109 8.12 37.79 10.69
N PHE A 110 8.25 37.16 11.86
CA PHE A 110 7.51 35.99 12.24
C PHE A 110 6.32 36.34 13.13
N GLY A 111 5.20 35.68 12.91
CA GLY A 111 4.08 35.62 13.86
C GLY A 111 4.35 34.67 15.02
N GLU A 112 3.30 34.38 15.79
CA GLU A 112 3.37 33.45 16.92
C GLU A 112 3.71 32.04 16.44
N GLU A 113 4.47 31.30 17.25
CA GLU A 113 4.76 29.89 16.99
C GLU A 113 3.65 29.02 17.58
N HIS A 114 3.01 28.21 16.73
CA HIS A 114 2.01 27.22 17.11
C HIS A 114 2.62 25.84 17.01
N GLU A 115 2.62 25.10 18.11
CA GLU A 115 3.19 23.77 18.20
C GLU A 115 2.10 22.69 18.18
N ILE A 116 2.35 21.59 17.47
CA ILE A 116 1.52 20.41 17.50
C ILE A 116 2.37 19.16 17.31
N SER A 117 2.07 18.12 18.09
CA SER A 117 2.71 16.81 17.97
C SER A 117 1.70 15.80 17.46
N TYR A 118 2.06 14.99 16.45
CA TYR A 118 1.14 14.04 15.87
C TYR A 118 1.86 12.79 15.34
N THR A 119 1.23 11.62 15.50
CA THR A 119 1.78 10.35 15.03
C THR A 119 1.14 9.96 13.71
N SER A 120 1.97 9.59 12.73
CA SER A 120 1.49 9.10 11.44
C SER A 120 0.79 7.75 11.55
N GLU A 121 -0.20 7.51 10.71
CA GLU A 121 -0.63 6.16 10.41
C GLU A 121 0.49 5.40 9.69
N ALA A 122 0.50 4.06 9.84
CA ALA A 122 1.48 3.21 9.17
C ALA A 122 1.40 3.40 7.65
N ALA A 123 2.56 3.58 7.02
CA ALA A 123 2.64 3.66 5.57
C ALA A 123 2.20 2.33 4.93
N GLN A 124 1.50 2.40 3.80
CA GLN A 124 0.99 1.22 3.11
C GLN A 124 2.12 0.38 2.53
N LYS A 125 2.00 -0.93 2.70
CA LYS A 125 2.83 -1.89 1.98
C LYS A 125 2.59 -1.77 0.47
N THR A 126 3.64 -1.97 -0.30
CA THR A 126 3.55 -2.11 -1.75
C THR A 126 3.85 -3.55 -2.16
N TRP A 127 3.20 -4.01 -3.23
CA TRP A 127 3.28 -5.37 -3.70
C TRP A 127 3.90 -5.38 -5.10
N LYS A 128 5.00 -6.14 -5.28
CA LYS A 128 5.76 -6.19 -6.53
C LYS A 128 6.17 -7.64 -6.85
N ASN A 129 6.67 -7.85 -8.04
CA ASN A 129 7.34 -9.08 -8.47
C ASN A 129 6.53 -10.35 -8.18
N PRO A 130 5.32 -10.54 -8.75
CA PRO A 130 4.58 -11.75 -8.52
C PRO A 130 5.36 -12.98 -9.01
N SER A 131 5.46 -13.99 -8.15
CA SER A 131 6.10 -15.26 -8.47
C SER A 131 5.12 -16.41 -8.31
N GLN A 132 5.26 -17.43 -9.15
CA GLN A 132 4.43 -18.62 -9.04
C GLN A 132 4.81 -19.41 -7.79
N TYR A 133 3.82 -19.67 -6.95
CA TYR A 133 3.97 -20.52 -5.77
C TYR A 133 4.11 -21.98 -6.21
N PRO A 134 5.08 -22.75 -5.66
CA PRO A 134 5.32 -24.13 -6.04
C PRO A 134 4.25 -25.07 -5.46
N LEU A 135 3.11 -25.17 -6.15
CA LEU A 135 2.04 -26.09 -5.75
C LEU A 135 2.41 -27.54 -6.04
N ALA A 136 2.14 -28.43 -5.09
CA ALA A 136 2.26 -29.87 -5.24
C ALA A 136 0.88 -30.54 -5.17
N ALA A 137 0.70 -31.67 -5.84
CA ALA A 137 -0.56 -32.41 -5.84
C ALA A 137 -1.05 -32.77 -4.42
N SER A 138 -0.13 -33.06 -3.51
CA SER A 138 -0.42 -33.39 -2.11
C SER A 138 -1.02 -32.23 -1.31
N MET A 139 -0.94 -30.99 -1.82
CA MET A 139 -1.56 -29.82 -1.18
C MET A 139 -3.05 -29.71 -1.47
N PHE A 140 -3.55 -30.47 -2.48
CA PHE A 140 -4.93 -30.36 -2.92
C PHE A 140 -5.81 -31.47 -2.34
N SER A 141 -7.04 -31.10 -2.02
CA SER A 141 -8.11 -32.04 -1.66
C SER A 141 -9.46 -31.58 -2.22
N SER A 142 -10.41 -32.49 -2.28
CA SER A 142 -11.81 -32.22 -2.68
C SER A 142 -12.74 -33.00 -1.76
N ASN A 143 -13.92 -32.42 -1.45
CA ASN A 143 -14.98 -33.13 -0.76
C ASN A 143 -15.71 -34.14 -1.66
N ALA A 144 -15.51 -34.03 -2.98
CA ALA A 144 -16.18 -34.86 -3.97
C ALA A 144 -15.20 -35.28 -5.09
N PRO A 145 -14.15 -36.10 -4.79
CA PRO A 145 -13.21 -36.54 -5.81
C PRO A 145 -13.87 -37.56 -6.76
N GLU A 146 -13.68 -37.37 -8.06
CA GLU A 146 -14.08 -38.38 -9.06
C GLU A 146 -13.12 -39.59 -8.98
N GLN A 147 -13.65 -40.78 -9.13
CA GLN A 147 -12.90 -42.04 -8.97
C GLN A 147 -12.43 -42.63 -10.31
N THR A 148 -13.07 -42.24 -11.41
CA THR A 148 -12.85 -42.88 -12.71
C THR A 148 -11.96 -42.07 -13.64
N GLU A 149 -11.97 -40.75 -13.53
CA GLU A 149 -11.20 -39.83 -14.36
C GLU A 149 -10.87 -38.52 -13.63
N GLY A 150 -9.97 -37.73 -14.17
CA GLY A 150 -9.74 -36.36 -13.73
C GLY A 150 -9.25 -36.23 -12.28
N PRO A 151 -8.19 -36.94 -11.86
CA PRO A 151 -7.67 -36.83 -10.52
C PRO A 151 -7.21 -35.42 -10.18
N ILE A 152 -7.29 -35.04 -8.92
CA ILE A 152 -6.94 -33.69 -8.46
C ILE A 152 -5.47 -33.32 -8.73
N SER A 153 -4.58 -34.31 -8.82
CA SER A 153 -3.18 -34.14 -9.21
C SER A 153 -2.99 -33.51 -10.59
N SER A 154 -3.99 -33.66 -11.48
CA SER A 154 -3.98 -33.05 -12.81
C SER A 154 -3.93 -31.52 -12.79
N LEU A 155 -4.36 -30.88 -11.71
CA LEU A 155 -4.32 -29.42 -11.57
C LEU A 155 -2.90 -28.84 -11.65
N VAL A 156 -1.89 -29.62 -11.27
CA VAL A 156 -0.46 -29.22 -11.27
C VAL A 156 0.41 -30.07 -12.18
N ASP A 157 -0.18 -30.93 -13.00
CA ASP A 157 0.50 -31.69 -14.04
C ASP A 157 0.66 -30.82 -15.31
N TYR A 158 1.59 -29.86 -15.26
CA TYR A 158 1.77 -28.87 -16.32
C TYR A 158 2.37 -29.45 -17.61
N ASP A 159 3.01 -30.60 -17.54
CA ASP A 159 3.64 -31.27 -18.69
C ASP A 159 2.61 -32.00 -19.57
N ASN A 160 1.43 -32.32 -19.02
CA ASN A 160 0.35 -32.96 -19.75
C ASN A 160 -0.83 -32.00 -19.97
N ALA A 161 -0.84 -31.34 -21.12
CA ALA A 161 -1.89 -30.38 -21.47
C ALA A 161 -3.32 -30.98 -21.52
N SER A 162 -3.42 -32.28 -21.69
CA SER A 162 -4.71 -33.00 -21.79
C SER A 162 -5.25 -33.42 -20.43
N SER A 163 -4.44 -33.44 -19.38
CA SER A 163 -4.90 -33.83 -18.05
C SER A 163 -5.78 -32.72 -17.43
N PHE A 164 -6.79 -33.13 -16.70
CA PHE A 164 -7.78 -32.23 -16.10
C PHE A 164 -8.25 -32.79 -14.76
N PHE A 165 -8.80 -31.94 -13.91
CA PHE A 165 -9.51 -32.30 -12.69
C PHE A 165 -11.02 -32.34 -12.94
N HIS A 166 -11.69 -33.32 -12.33
CA HIS A 166 -13.15 -33.45 -12.33
C HIS A 166 -13.65 -33.79 -10.92
N THR A 167 -14.66 -33.10 -10.45
CA THR A 167 -15.37 -33.51 -9.24
C THR A 167 -16.38 -34.60 -9.57
N ALA A 168 -16.81 -35.39 -8.57
CA ALA A 168 -17.59 -36.59 -8.73
C ALA A 168 -18.83 -36.38 -9.62
N TRP A 169 -18.86 -37.01 -10.78
CA TRP A 169 -20.00 -37.08 -11.69
C TRP A 169 -20.55 -38.50 -11.80
N SER A 170 -19.70 -39.51 -11.57
CA SER A 170 -20.08 -40.94 -11.61
C SER A 170 -20.75 -41.38 -10.31
N GLN A 171 -20.74 -40.55 -9.27
CA GLN A 171 -21.32 -40.83 -7.97
C GLN A 171 -22.25 -39.68 -7.57
N SER A 172 -23.33 -39.99 -6.86
CA SER A 172 -24.27 -38.98 -6.35
C SER A 172 -23.75 -38.41 -5.02
N ILE A 173 -22.82 -37.47 -5.12
CA ILE A 173 -22.32 -36.69 -3.98
C ILE A 173 -23.06 -35.36 -3.95
N PRO A 174 -23.71 -34.97 -2.82
CA PRO A 174 -24.36 -33.66 -2.72
C PRO A 174 -23.40 -32.50 -2.87
N GLY A 175 -23.86 -31.45 -3.51
CA GLY A 175 -23.08 -30.19 -3.61
C GLY A 175 -23.23 -29.28 -2.38
N PRO A 176 -22.46 -28.16 -2.37
CA PRO A 176 -21.49 -27.77 -3.39
C PRO A 176 -20.21 -28.59 -3.36
N HIS A 177 -19.65 -28.87 -4.55
CA HIS A 177 -18.35 -29.53 -4.65
C HIS A 177 -17.22 -28.51 -4.50
N THR A 178 -16.17 -28.89 -3.77
CA THR A 178 -15.08 -27.98 -3.41
C THR A 178 -13.72 -28.51 -3.84
N MET A 179 -12.79 -27.57 -4.02
CA MET A 179 -11.36 -27.80 -4.09
C MET A 179 -10.72 -27.01 -2.94
N THR A 180 -9.85 -27.66 -2.17
CA THR A 180 -9.12 -27.01 -1.08
C THR A 180 -7.62 -27.18 -1.31
N ILE A 181 -6.86 -26.10 -1.09
CA ILE A 181 -5.40 -26.08 -1.07
C ILE A 181 -4.95 -25.88 0.37
N SER A 182 -4.05 -26.75 0.85
CA SER A 182 -3.40 -26.65 2.17
C SER A 182 -1.97 -26.18 1.95
N PHE A 183 -1.65 -24.97 2.39
CA PHE A 183 -0.30 -24.41 2.30
C PHE A 183 0.53 -24.84 3.52
N PRO A 184 1.83 -25.14 3.36
CA PRO A 184 2.71 -25.45 4.49
C PRO A 184 2.98 -24.21 5.37
N GLU A 185 2.87 -23.00 4.80
CA GLU A 185 3.05 -21.73 5.48
C GLU A 185 1.78 -20.87 5.42
N THR A 186 1.70 -19.85 6.24
CA THR A 186 0.63 -18.86 6.19
C THR A 186 0.81 -17.96 4.96
N ILE A 187 -0.26 -17.74 4.22
CA ILE A 187 -0.33 -16.76 3.15
C ILE A 187 -0.83 -15.44 3.75
N ASP A 188 0.09 -14.52 3.98
CA ASP A 188 -0.10 -13.16 4.53
C ASP A 188 0.33 -12.08 3.54
N LYS A 189 0.25 -12.40 2.25
CA LYS A 189 0.73 -11.59 1.12
C LYS A 189 -0.39 -11.33 0.13
N ALA A 190 -0.22 -10.32 -0.70
CA ALA A 190 -1.05 -10.20 -1.89
C ALA A 190 -0.81 -11.39 -2.82
N PHE A 191 -1.86 -11.85 -3.45
CA PHE A 191 -1.85 -13.03 -4.30
C PHE A 191 -2.85 -12.91 -5.44
N TYR A 192 -2.69 -13.75 -6.45
CA TYR A 192 -3.71 -14.05 -7.44
C TYR A 192 -3.60 -15.51 -7.87
N PHE A 193 -4.65 -16.02 -8.48
CA PHE A 193 -4.64 -17.35 -9.07
C PHE A 193 -4.97 -17.30 -10.56
N TRP A 194 -4.52 -18.32 -11.24
CA TRP A 194 -4.82 -18.56 -12.65
C TRP A 194 -5.33 -19.99 -12.79
N TYR A 195 -6.32 -20.19 -13.67
CA TYR A 195 -6.69 -21.52 -14.08
C TYR A 195 -7.01 -21.60 -15.58
N SER A 196 -6.86 -22.81 -16.15
CA SER A 196 -7.33 -23.14 -17.47
C SER A 196 -8.59 -24.05 -17.38
N PRO A 197 -9.46 -24.03 -18.39
CA PRO A 197 -10.56 -24.98 -18.44
C PRO A 197 -10.06 -26.36 -18.84
N ARG A 198 -10.85 -27.39 -18.57
CA ARG A 198 -10.79 -28.66 -19.29
C ARG A 198 -11.12 -28.40 -20.77
N GLY A 199 -10.49 -29.13 -21.71
CA GLY A 199 -10.65 -29.00 -23.17
C GLY A 199 -12.05 -29.33 -23.71
N ASN A 200 -13.12 -29.14 -22.94
CA ASN A 200 -14.52 -29.24 -23.38
C ASN A 200 -15.29 -27.99 -22.93
N ALA A 201 -16.55 -27.84 -23.31
CA ALA A 201 -17.37 -26.67 -22.98
C ALA A 201 -18.29 -26.85 -21.76
N ASN A 202 -18.35 -28.02 -21.15
CA ASN A 202 -19.29 -28.33 -20.06
C ASN A 202 -18.64 -28.25 -18.68
N ASN A 203 -19.49 -28.09 -17.66
CA ASN A 203 -19.15 -28.17 -16.24
C ASN A 203 -18.11 -27.13 -15.82
N LYS A 204 -18.17 -25.91 -16.41
CA LYS A 204 -17.30 -24.80 -16.01
C LYS A 204 -17.92 -24.07 -14.84
N PRO A 205 -17.13 -23.74 -13.80
CA PRO A 205 -17.61 -22.86 -12.73
C PRO A 205 -18.06 -21.50 -13.28
N THR A 206 -19.28 -21.09 -12.93
CA THR A 206 -19.84 -19.78 -13.26
C THR A 206 -20.15 -18.93 -12.04
N ASN A 207 -20.18 -19.58 -10.87
CA ASN A 207 -20.24 -18.90 -9.58
C ASN A 207 -19.49 -19.75 -8.56
N PHE A 208 -18.55 -19.14 -7.84
CA PHE A 208 -17.86 -19.80 -6.74
C PHE A 208 -17.42 -18.80 -5.67
N ASP A 209 -17.38 -19.28 -4.43
CA ASP A 209 -16.78 -18.57 -3.31
C ASP A 209 -15.33 -19.02 -3.14
N LEU A 210 -14.43 -18.04 -3.02
CA LEU A 210 -13.07 -18.26 -2.57
C LEU A 210 -13.02 -17.96 -1.09
N MET A 211 -12.68 -18.95 -0.28
CA MET A 211 -12.66 -18.87 1.17
C MET A 211 -11.28 -19.14 1.72
N GLY A 212 -10.90 -18.42 2.77
CA GLY A 212 -9.67 -18.62 3.53
C GLY A 212 -9.96 -19.22 4.90
N SER A 213 -8.98 -19.94 5.47
CA SER A 213 -9.01 -20.44 6.84
C SER A 213 -7.60 -20.62 7.38
N MET A 214 -7.39 -20.40 8.68
CA MET A 214 -6.11 -20.70 9.33
C MET A 214 -5.99 -22.16 9.74
N THR A 215 -7.08 -22.83 10.03
CA THR A 215 -7.09 -24.21 10.58
C THR A 215 -7.65 -25.26 9.61
N GLY A 216 -8.46 -24.84 8.64
CA GLY A 216 -9.20 -25.74 7.74
C GLY A 216 -10.44 -26.38 8.38
N ASN A 217 -10.73 -26.11 9.66
CA ASN A 217 -11.86 -26.66 10.38
C ASN A 217 -13.17 -25.98 10.02
N ASP A 218 -14.28 -26.69 10.20
CA ASP A 218 -15.60 -26.10 10.06
C ASP A 218 -15.77 -24.92 11.04
N GLY A 219 -16.34 -23.83 10.56
CA GLY A 219 -16.54 -22.60 11.34
C GLY A 219 -15.38 -21.61 11.32
N ASP A 220 -14.21 -21.96 10.81
CA ASP A 220 -13.04 -21.09 10.66
C ASP A 220 -12.90 -20.49 9.25
N TRP A 221 -13.82 -20.79 8.36
CA TRP A 221 -13.78 -20.31 6.99
C TRP A 221 -14.39 -18.92 6.86
N PHE A 222 -13.65 -18.00 6.27
CA PHE A 222 -14.10 -16.66 5.93
C PHE A 222 -14.11 -16.47 4.42
N LEU A 223 -15.03 -15.65 3.94
CA LEU A 223 -15.14 -15.32 2.52
C LEU A 223 -14.06 -14.31 2.15
N ILE A 224 -13.19 -14.66 1.20
CA ILE A 224 -12.25 -13.71 0.57
C ILE A 224 -12.99 -12.94 -0.54
N LYS A 225 -13.62 -13.66 -1.46
CA LYS A 225 -14.38 -13.06 -2.57
C LYS A 225 -15.34 -14.09 -3.19
N ASN A 226 -16.54 -13.63 -3.55
CA ASN A 226 -17.41 -14.35 -4.47
C ASN A 226 -17.04 -13.97 -5.91
N PHE A 227 -16.89 -14.95 -6.77
CA PHE A 227 -16.61 -14.80 -8.20
C PHE A 227 -17.83 -15.24 -9.01
N THR A 228 -18.23 -14.42 -9.97
CA THR A 228 -19.32 -14.74 -10.88
C THR A 228 -18.91 -14.53 -12.34
N LYS A 229 -19.58 -15.25 -13.24
CA LYS A 229 -19.33 -15.08 -14.66
C LYS A 229 -19.55 -13.65 -15.12
N GLU A 230 -20.58 -12.99 -14.62
CA GLU A 230 -21.02 -11.67 -15.02
C GLU A 230 -20.07 -10.56 -14.52
N ALA A 231 -19.58 -10.68 -13.28
CA ALA A 231 -18.75 -9.65 -12.67
C ALA A 231 -17.24 -9.87 -12.94
N ASP A 232 -16.82 -11.12 -13.11
CA ASP A 232 -15.41 -11.49 -13.19
C ASP A 232 -15.02 -12.11 -14.54
N ASP A 233 -15.95 -12.20 -15.50
CA ASP A 233 -15.74 -12.77 -16.84
C ASP A 233 -15.18 -14.22 -16.80
N LEU A 234 -15.77 -15.06 -15.94
CA LEU A 234 -15.32 -16.46 -15.79
C LEU A 234 -15.50 -17.23 -17.11
N PRO A 235 -14.48 -17.99 -17.56
CA PRO A 235 -14.53 -18.67 -18.85
C PRO A 235 -15.51 -19.86 -18.82
N THR A 236 -16.35 -19.91 -19.85
CA THR A 236 -17.32 -21.00 -20.06
C THR A 236 -17.03 -21.83 -21.33
N THR A 237 -15.93 -21.55 -22.00
CA THR A 237 -15.49 -22.22 -23.22
C THR A 237 -14.41 -23.29 -22.93
N SER A 238 -14.05 -24.04 -23.94
CA SER A 238 -12.99 -25.07 -23.84
C SER A 238 -11.57 -24.48 -23.82
N THR A 239 -11.40 -23.22 -24.17
CA THR A 239 -10.07 -22.61 -24.40
C THR A 239 -9.82 -21.35 -23.56
N GLY A 240 -10.84 -20.79 -22.91
CA GLY A 240 -10.68 -19.59 -22.11
C GLY A 240 -9.88 -19.87 -20.82
N THR A 241 -8.90 -19.03 -20.51
CA THR A 241 -8.20 -19.05 -19.22
C THR A 241 -8.69 -17.93 -18.35
N TYR A 242 -8.50 -18.05 -17.05
CA TYR A 242 -8.85 -17.01 -16.08
C TYR A 242 -7.66 -16.61 -15.23
N THR A 243 -7.50 -15.31 -15.03
CA THR A 243 -6.58 -14.74 -14.04
C THR A 243 -7.41 -13.89 -13.09
N SER A 244 -7.36 -14.18 -11.81
CA SER A 244 -8.09 -13.39 -10.81
C SER A 244 -7.51 -11.99 -10.69
N PRO A 245 -8.28 -11.01 -10.18
CA PRO A 245 -7.69 -9.77 -9.66
C PRO A 245 -6.70 -10.09 -8.54
N VAL A 246 -5.89 -9.08 -8.17
CA VAL A 246 -5.05 -9.17 -6.97
C VAL A 246 -5.93 -9.18 -5.74
N LEU A 247 -5.67 -10.12 -4.85
CA LEU A 247 -6.34 -10.32 -3.57
C LEU A 247 -5.31 -10.12 -2.45
N TYR A 248 -5.76 -9.67 -1.28
CA TYR A 248 -4.87 -9.26 -0.20
C TYR A 248 -5.02 -10.18 1.01
N GLY A 249 -4.03 -11.07 1.21
CA GLY A 249 -3.98 -12.00 2.35
C GLY A 249 -3.36 -11.39 3.62
N ASP A 250 -2.76 -10.21 3.54
CA ASP A 250 -2.19 -9.54 4.71
C ASP A 250 -3.24 -8.96 5.66
N GLU A 251 -4.44 -8.64 5.15
CA GLU A 251 -5.58 -8.24 5.99
C GLU A 251 -6.24 -9.44 6.68
N THR A 252 -6.31 -10.57 5.98
CA THR A 252 -6.93 -11.82 6.44
C THR A 252 -6.04 -13.01 6.08
N PRO A 253 -4.98 -13.28 6.85
CA PRO A 253 -4.06 -14.40 6.59
C PRO A 253 -4.77 -15.75 6.61
N PHE A 254 -4.30 -16.69 5.77
CA PHE A 254 -4.85 -18.02 5.70
C PHE A 254 -3.77 -19.08 5.45
N LYS A 255 -4.06 -20.31 5.82
CA LYS A 255 -3.26 -21.52 5.54
C LYS A 255 -3.98 -22.48 4.60
N TYR A 256 -5.29 -22.33 4.51
CA TYR A 256 -6.16 -23.13 3.66
C TYR A 256 -6.96 -22.20 2.76
N LEU A 257 -6.96 -22.50 1.48
CA LEU A 257 -7.75 -21.79 0.47
C LEU A 257 -8.76 -22.76 -0.14
N LYS A 258 -10.04 -22.42 -0.09
CA LYS A 258 -11.11 -23.28 -0.60
C LYS A 258 -11.89 -22.56 -1.69
N MET A 259 -12.08 -23.24 -2.82
CA MET A 259 -13.00 -22.86 -3.88
C MET A 259 -14.27 -23.69 -3.71
N VAL A 260 -15.38 -23.03 -3.43
CA VAL A 260 -16.72 -23.62 -3.28
C VAL A 260 -17.52 -23.28 -4.51
N VAL A 261 -17.76 -24.24 -5.39
CA VAL A 261 -18.47 -23.99 -6.65
C VAL A 261 -19.97 -24.07 -6.45
N ASN A 262 -20.64 -22.93 -6.58
CA ASN A 262 -22.08 -22.77 -6.36
C ASN A 262 -22.89 -22.98 -7.64
N ALA A 263 -22.32 -22.72 -8.82
CA ALA A 263 -22.98 -22.91 -10.10
C ALA A 263 -22.00 -23.24 -11.22
N THR A 264 -22.49 -23.98 -12.22
CA THR A 264 -21.78 -24.30 -13.47
C THR A 264 -22.58 -23.83 -14.67
N ASN A 265 -21.90 -23.70 -15.82
CA ASN A 265 -22.52 -23.22 -17.07
C ASN A 265 -23.64 -24.12 -17.62
N ASN A 266 -23.77 -25.35 -17.17
CA ASN A 266 -24.81 -26.30 -17.56
C ASN A 266 -25.66 -26.82 -16.37
N GLY A 267 -25.56 -26.15 -15.21
CA GLY A 267 -26.40 -26.45 -14.04
C GLY A 267 -26.08 -27.72 -13.28
N THR A 268 -24.92 -28.33 -13.50
CA THR A 268 -24.47 -29.51 -12.76
C THR A 268 -23.83 -29.12 -11.42
N VAL A 269 -23.92 -30.01 -10.40
CA VAL A 269 -23.18 -29.85 -9.14
C VAL A 269 -21.69 -30.13 -9.31
N PHE A 270 -21.35 -31.01 -10.25
CA PHE A 270 -19.97 -31.37 -10.55
C PHE A 270 -19.37 -30.39 -11.58
N TRP A 271 -18.07 -30.16 -11.47
CA TRP A 271 -17.35 -29.21 -12.28
C TRP A 271 -15.96 -29.70 -12.68
N THR A 272 -15.35 -29.02 -13.66
CA THR A 272 -14.04 -29.38 -14.22
C THR A 272 -13.11 -28.21 -14.31
N MET A 273 -11.81 -28.49 -14.20
CA MET A 273 -10.71 -27.53 -14.40
C MET A 273 -9.52 -28.23 -15.05
N GLY A 274 -8.80 -27.55 -15.93
CA GLY A 274 -7.59 -28.07 -16.54
C GLY A 274 -6.41 -27.95 -15.58
N LYS A 275 -5.88 -26.76 -15.43
CA LYS A 275 -4.71 -26.47 -14.59
C LYS A 275 -5.02 -25.33 -13.63
N PHE A 276 -4.31 -25.31 -12.51
CA PHE A 276 -4.39 -24.24 -11.51
C PHE A 276 -2.99 -23.76 -11.17
N LYS A 277 -2.81 -22.44 -11.05
CA LYS A 277 -1.58 -21.80 -10.60
C LYS A 277 -1.93 -20.76 -9.54
N PHE A 278 -1.06 -20.62 -8.59
CA PHE A 278 -1.16 -19.62 -7.52
C PHE A 278 0.10 -18.75 -7.54
N TYR A 279 -0.05 -17.46 -7.36
CA TYR A 279 1.04 -16.49 -7.39
C TYR A 279 0.97 -15.62 -6.16
N THR A 280 2.13 -15.37 -5.55
CA THR A 280 2.27 -14.45 -4.43
C THR A 280 3.18 -13.30 -4.82
N TYR A 281 2.93 -12.14 -4.22
CA TYR A 281 3.75 -10.95 -4.40
C TYR A 281 4.81 -10.83 -3.30
N GLU A 282 5.89 -10.14 -3.61
CA GLU A 282 6.84 -9.64 -2.63
C GLU A 282 6.28 -8.36 -2.00
N ALA A 283 6.30 -8.29 -0.66
CA ALA A 283 5.95 -7.09 0.09
C ALA A 283 7.16 -6.18 0.21
N THR A 284 6.96 -4.88 0.01
CA THR A 284 7.84 -3.84 0.50
C THR A 284 7.08 -3.05 1.56
N ASP A 285 7.50 -3.19 2.81
CA ASP A 285 6.89 -2.53 3.96
C ASP A 285 7.75 -1.32 4.38
N PRO A 286 7.27 -0.08 4.13
CA PRO A 286 8.01 1.12 4.52
C PRO A 286 8.19 1.29 6.03
N GLU A 287 7.42 0.56 6.84
CA GLU A 287 7.60 0.55 8.30
C GLU A 287 8.75 -0.33 8.76
N ILE A 288 9.36 -1.13 7.87
CA ILE A 288 10.58 -1.89 8.12
C ILE A 288 11.78 -1.10 7.59
N PRO A 289 12.75 -0.67 8.43
CA PRO A 289 13.87 0.20 8.02
C PRO A 289 14.61 -0.31 6.77
N ALA A 290 14.97 -1.58 6.72
CA ALA A 290 15.68 -2.19 5.59
C ALA A 290 14.89 -2.19 4.26
N GLN A 291 13.59 -1.89 4.28
CA GLN A 291 12.70 -1.89 3.12
C GLN A 291 12.24 -0.48 2.72
N ASP A 292 12.49 0.53 3.54
CA ASP A 292 12.04 1.92 3.30
C ASP A 292 12.87 2.66 2.24
N GLY A 293 13.99 2.09 1.79
CA GLY A 293 14.89 2.70 0.81
C GLY A 293 15.70 3.89 1.37
N VAL A 294 15.82 3.98 2.68
CA VAL A 294 16.69 4.94 3.38
C VAL A 294 17.87 4.16 3.95
N GLU A 295 19.08 4.52 3.59
CA GLU A 295 20.29 3.95 4.20
C GLU A 295 20.36 4.40 5.67
N GLU A 296 20.57 3.45 6.58
CA GLU A 296 20.74 3.71 8.01
C GLU A 296 22.08 4.42 8.35
#